data_768ce3876081267c60fd950ffbb12533
#
_entry.id   768ce3876081267c60fd950ffbb12533
#
_cell.length_a   1.000
_cell.length_b   1.000
_cell.length_c   1.000
_cell.angle_alpha   90.00
_cell.angle_beta   90.00
_cell.angle_gamma   90.00
#
_symmetry.space_group_name_H-M   'P 1'
#
loop_
_entity.id
_entity.type
_entity.pdbx_description
1 polymer ?
#
loop_
_entity_poly.entity_id
_entity_poly.type
_entity_poly.pdbx_seq_one_letter_code
_entity_poly.pdbx_strand_id
1 'polypeptide(L)'
;MQASYGQEPQCILTMPILEGLDGVNKMSKSLDNYIGINEAPKDIFGKTMRVSDQLMIRYYQLLTDSSPAEIQQLQADLESKKKHPRDVKVQLAKFLVQRFHSQAAAQAAEDEFNRIFVEKGVPDDLPIIELEPATLNPVQILVQLQFAQSNSEANRLIAGGGMSID
;
A
#
# COMPACT_ATOMS: atom_id res chain seq x y z
N MET A 1 -42.03 -8.08 -7.25
CA MET A 1 -42.54 -7.00 -6.37
C MET A 1 -42.96 -5.79 -7.17
N GLN A 2 -42.11 -5.07 -7.93
CA GLN A 2 -42.55 -3.87 -8.70
C GLN A 2 -43.68 -4.14 -9.68
N ALA A 3 -43.61 -5.20 -10.48
CA ALA A 3 -44.68 -5.58 -11.41
C ALA A 3 -46.01 -5.89 -10.71
N SER A 4 -45.98 -6.41 -9.47
CA SER A 4 -47.20 -6.67 -8.69
C SER A 4 -47.89 -5.39 -8.20
N TYR A 5 -47.18 -4.25 -8.23
CA TYR A 5 -47.69 -2.94 -7.91
C TYR A 5 -47.91 -2.07 -9.16
N GLY A 6 -47.88 -2.67 -10.35
CA GLY A 6 -48.06 -1.95 -11.62
C GLY A 6 -46.94 -0.98 -11.96
N GLN A 7 -45.77 -1.14 -11.35
CA GLN A 7 -44.58 -0.34 -11.61
C GLN A 7 -43.70 -0.99 -12.67
N GLU A 8 -43.07 -0.19 -13.50
CA GLU A 8 -42.11 -0.66 -14.48
C GLU A 8 -40.86 -1.21 -13.74
N PRO A 9 -40.37 -2.42 -14.10
CA PRO A 9 -39.15 -2.99 -13.47
C PRO A 9 -37.95 -2.10 -13.72
N GLN A 10 -37.14 -1.85 -12.67
CA GLN A 10 -35.89 -1.12 -12.81
C GLN A 10 -34.79 -1.99 -13.40
N CYS A 11 -33.85 -1.38 -14.13
CA CYS A 11 -32.66 -2.04 -14.60
C CYS A 11 -31.70 -2.28 -13.42
N ILE A 12 -31.09 -3.48 -13.37
CA ILE A 12 -30.12 -3.86 -12.34
C ILE A 12 -28.77 -4.10 -13.03
N LEU A 13 -27.75 -3.38 -12.57
CA LEU A 13 -26.37 -3.60 -12.93
C LEU A 13 -25.62 -4.07 -11.68
N THR A 14 -24.96 -5.22 -11.78
CA THR A 14 -24.13 -5.75 -10.68
C THR A 14 -22.67 -5.79 -11.10
N MET A 15 -21.79 -5.47 -10.16
CA MET A 15 -20.35 -5.60 -10.33
C MET A 15 -19.82 -6.70 -9.40
N PRO A 16 -18.75 -7.40 -9.77
CA PRO A 16 -18.09 -8.32 -8.86
C PRO A 16 -17.61 -7.61 -7.59
N ILE A 17 -17.57 -8.34 -6.48
CA ILE A 17 -17.02 -7.83 -5.22
C ILE A 17 -15.51 -7.61 -5.41
N LEU A 18 -15.01 -6.47 -4.93
CA LEU A 18 -13.59 -6.18 -4.81
C LEU A 18 -13.08 -6.74 -3.49
N GLU A 19 -12.11 -7.62 -3.56
CA GLU A 19 -11.41 -8.17 -2.40
C GLU A 19 -10.47 -7.10 -1.79
N GLY A 20 -10.34 -7.14 -0.47
CA GLY A 20 -9.40 -6.29 0.27
C GLY A 20 -7.94 -6.74 0.13
N LEU A 21 -7.04 -6.09 0.84
CA LEU A 21 -5.59 -6.36 0.81
C LEU A 21 -5.23 -7.81 1.21
N ASP A 22 -6.13 -8.48 1.94
CA ASP A 22 -6.01 -9.90 2.32
C ASP A 22 -6.27 -10.86 1.14
N GLY A 23 -6.84 -10.37 0.04
CA GLY A 23 -7.15 -11.16 -1.15
C GLY A 23 -8.26 -12.20 -0.99
N VAL A 24 -8.99 -12.19 0.11
CA VAL A 24 -10.02 -13.19 0.47
C VAL A 24 -11.35 -12.53 0.78
N ASN A 25 -11.36 -11.59 1.74
CA ASN A 25 -12.59 -10.93 2.18
C ASN A 25 -12.87 -9.71 1.31
N LYS A 26 -14.14 -9.32 1.24
CA LYS A 26 -14.51 -8.04 0.60
C LYS A 26 -13.74 -6.89 1.24
N MET A 27 -13.36 -5.92 0.45
CA MET A 27 -12.75 -4.68 0.95
C MET A 27 -13.70 -3.98 1.90
N SER A 28 -13.24 -3.69 3.14
CA SER A 28 -14.07 -3.11 4.20
C SER A 28 -13.24 -2.37 5.23
N LYS A 29 -13.75 -1.22 5.71
CA LYS A 29 -13.16 -0.48 6.83
C LYS A 29 -13.16 -1.29 8.12
N SER A 30 -14.22 -2.07 8.38
CA SER A 30 -14.33 -2.89 9.59
C SER A 30 -13.34 -4.06 9.65
N LEU A 31 -12.78 -4.47 8.51
CA LEU A 31 -11.77 -5.52 8.42
C LEU A 31 -10.36 -4.96 8.28
N ASP A 32 -10.20 -3.65 8.22
CA ASP A 32 -8.92 -2.95 8.01
C ASP A 32 -8.11 -3.47 6.79
N ASN A 33 -8.83 -4.03 5.79
CA ASN A 33 -8.24 -4.58 4.58
C ASN A 33 -8.47 -3.68 3.34
N TYR A 34 -8.68 -2.38 3.54
CA TYR A 34 -9.10 -1.45 2.51
C TYR A 34 -7.99 -0.48 2.08
N ILE A 35 -8.14 0.05 0.86
CA ILE A 35 -7.44 1.23 0.37
C ILE A 35 -8.46 2.37 0.34
N GLY A 36 -8.27 3.38 1.18
CA GLY A 36 -9.19 4.52 1.26
C GLY A 36 -8.90 5.55 0.18
N ILE A 37 -9.91 6.00 -0.54
CA ILE A 37 -9.77 7.03 -1.59
C ILE A 37 -9.35 8.40 -1.05
N ASN A 38 -9.55 8.65 0.25
CA ASN A 38 -9.15 9.88 0.92
C ASN A 38 -7.83 9.73 1.74
N GLU A 39 -7.18 8.58 1.65
CA GLU A 39 -5.87 8.38 2.29
C GLU A 39 -4.78 9.20 1.59
N ALA A 40 -3.68 9.44 2.27
CA ALA A 40 -2.55 10.14 1.67
C ALA A 40 -2.01 9.37 0.44
N PRO A 41 -1.51 10.05 -0.59
CA PRO A 41 -0.97 9.43 -1.80
C PRO A 41 0.03 8.31 -1.52
N LYS A 42 0.93 8.50 -0.56
CA LYS A 42 1.92 7.52 -0.13
C LYS A 42 1.29 6.24 0.45
N ASP A 43 0.17 6.38 1.18
CA ASP A 43 -0.52 5.24 1.80
C ASP A 43 -1.26 4.42 0.74
N ILE A 44 -1.97 5.08 -0.18
CA ILE A 44 -2.62 4.42 -1.33
C ILE A 44 -1.56 3.66 -2.14
N PHE A 45 -0.43 4.31 -2.45
CA PHE A 45 0.66 3.70 -3.20
C PHE A 45 1.24 2.50 -2.46
N GLY A 46 1.64 2.67 -1.21
CA GLY A 46 2.24 1.62 -0.38
C GLY A 46 1.32 0.42 -0.16
N LYS A 47 0.03 0.66 0.09
CA LYS A 47 -0.99 -0.40 0.22
C LYS A 47 -1.16 -1.17 -1.09
N THR A 48 -1.19 -0.47 -2.24
CA THR A 48 -1.29 -1.10 -3.56
C THR A 48 -0.07 -1.97 -3.85
N MET A 49 1.12 -1.54 -3.48
CA MET A 49 2.34 -2.34 -3.65
C MET A 49 2.35 -3.64 -2.85
N ARG A 50 1.54 -3.74 -1.78
CA ARG A 50 1.43 -4.93 -0.91
C ARG A 50 0.44 -5.97 -1.43
N VAL A 51 -0.41 -5.67 -2.41
CA VAL A 51 -1.36 -6.65 -2.97
C VAL A 51 -0.63 -7.85 -3.57
N SER A 52 -1.23 -9.03 -3.50
CA SER A 52 -0.69 -10.22 -4.17
C SER A 52 -0.74 -10.08 -5.69
N ASP A 53 0.05 -10.88 -6.41
CA ASP A 53 0.07 -10.81 -7.89
C ASP A 53 -1.27 -11.25 -8.49
N GLN A 54 -1.99 -12.16 -7.85
CA GLN A 54 -3.33 -12.57 -8.27
C GLN A 54 -4.35 -11.45 -8.05
N LEU A 55 -4.30 -10.80 -6.89
CA LEU A 55 -5.19 -9.69 -6.56
C LEU A 55 -4.92 -8.48 -7.45
N MET A 56 -3.65 -8.24 -7.84
CA MET A 56 -3.28 -7.18 -8.77
C MET A 56 -4.05 -7.26 -10.08
N ILE A 57 -4.15 -8.43 -10.69
CA ILE A 57 -4.91 -8.63 -11.94
C ILE A 57 -6.40 -8.32 -11.71
N ARG A 58 -6.94 -8.75 -10.56
CA ARG A 58 -8.32 -8.44 -10.19
C ARG A 58 -8.55 -6.93 -10.05
N TYR A 59 -7.60 -6.21 -9.49
CA TYR A 59 -7.66 -4.75 -9.38
C TYR A 59 -7.58 -4.07 -10.75
N TYR A 60 -6.75 -4.56 -11.67
CA TYR A 60 -6.76 -4.08 -13.06
C TYR A 60 -8.13 -4.26 -13.70
N GLN A 61 -8.76 -5.42 -13.52
CA GLN A 61 -10.09 -5.71 -14.10
C GLN A 61 -11.20 -4.80 -13.57
N LEU A 62 -11.16 -4.44 -12.29
CA LEU A 62 -12.27 -3.76 -11.63
C LEU A 62 -12.05 -2.26 -11.43
N LEU A 63 -10.81 -1.80 -11.40
CA LEU A 63 -10.47 -0.42 -11.00
C LEU A 63 -9.87 0.41 -12.12
N THR A 64 -9.42 -0.22 -13.23
CA THR A 64 -8.84 0.51 -14.35
C THR A 64 -9.75 0.50 -15.57
N ASP A 65 -9.45 1.35 -16.54
CA ASP A 65 -10.17 1.41 -17.82
C ASP A 65 -9.57 0.44 -18.87
N SER A 66 -8.75 -0.51 -18.42
CA SER A 66 -8.11 -1.51 -19.30
C SER A 66 -9.13 -2.45 -19.92
N SER A 67 -9.05 -2.64 -21.21
CA SER A 67 -9.89 -3.59 -21.94
C SER A 67 -9.58 -5.05 -21.55
N PRO A 68 -10.53 -5.98 -21.75
CA PRO A 68 -10.27 -7.39 -21.49
C PRO A 68 -9.06 -7.95 -22.25
N ALA A 69 -8.82 -7.46 -23.47
CA ALA A 69 -7.67 -7.88 -24.30
C ALA A 69 -6.33 -7.40 -23.68
N GLU A 70 -6.28 -6.17 -23.17
CA GLU A 70 -5.08 -5.64 -22.50
C GLU A 70 -4.78 -6.40 -21.21
N ILE A 71 -5.83 -6.79 -20.45
CA ILE A 71 -5.67 -7.58 -19.23
C ILE A 71 -5.16 -8.99 -19.54
N GLN A 72 -5.69 -9.65 -20.58
CA GLN A 72 -5.18 -10.94 -21.04
C GLN A 72 -3.72 -10.84 -21.49
N GLN A 73 -3.36 -9.80 -22.23
CA GLN A 73 -1.98 -9.56 -22.64
C GLN A 73 -1.08 -9.31 -21.42
N LEU A 74 -1.55 -8.56 -20.43
CA LEU A 74 -0.82 -8.30 -19.18
C LEU A 74 -0.55 -9.61 -18.42
N GLN A 75 -1.54 -10.51 -18.34
CA GLN A 75 -1.37 -11.83 -17.72
C GLN A 75 -0.33 -12.67 -18.47
N ALA A 76 -0.41 -12.73 -19.79
CA ALA A 76 0.57 -13.45 -20.62
C ALA A 76 1.99 -12.88 -20.49
N ASP A 77 2.12 -11.54 -20.40
CA ASP A 77 3.41 -10.87 -20.19
C ASP A 77 4.02 -11.19 -18.81
N LEU A 78 3.19 -11.33 -17.77
CA LEU A 78 3.62 -11.73 -16.43
C LEU A 78 4.03 -13.22 -16.39
N GLU A 79 3.22 -14.12 -16.97
CA GLU A 79 3.51 -15.56 -17.03
C GLU A 79 4.79 -15.86 -17.82
N SER A 80 4.99 -15.16 -18.93
CA SER A 80 6.21 -15.27 -19.74
C SER A 80 7.42 -14.53 -19.18
N LYS A 81 7.27 -13.87 -18.00
CA LYS A 81 8.31 -13.02 -17.36
C LYS A 81 8.80 -11.86 -18.23
N LYS A 82 8.04 -11.45 -19.22
CA LYS A 82 8.32 -10.28 -20.06
C LYS A 82 8.13 -8.98 -19.27
N LYS A 83 7.18 -8.97 -18.34
CA LYS A 83 6.99 -7.87 -17.38
C LYS A 83 7.24 -8.39 -15.96
N HIS A 84 7.87 -7.53 -15.14
CA HIS A 84 8.08 -7.85 -13.74
C HIS A 84 6.83 -7.46 -12.92
N PRO A 85 6.31 -8.31 -12.01
CA PRO A 85 5.12 -8.00 -11.21
C PRO A 85 5.22 -6.68 -10.45
N ARG A 86 6.42 -6.34 -9.95
CA ARG A 86 6.66 -5.06 -9.26
C ARG A 86 6.33 -3.86 -10.15
N ASP A 87 6.80 -3.87 -11.41
CA ASP A 87 6.59 -2.73 -12.32
C ASP A 87 5.10 -2.57 -12.67
N VAL A 88 4.40 -3.68 -12.80
CA VAL A 88 2.94 -3.69 -13.02
C VAL A 88 2.20 -3.14 -11.79
N LYS A 89 2.63 -3.49 -10.56
CA LYS A 89 2.07 -2.92 -9.33
C LYS A 89 2.34 -1.42 -9.22
N VAL A 90 3.54 -0.97 -9.59
CA VAL A 90 3.87 0.47 -9.63
C VAL A 90 2.92 1.22 -10.56
N GLN A 91 2.68 0.69 -11.76
CA GLN A 91 1.74 1.30 -12.70
C GLN A 91 0.31 1.36 -12.13
N LEU A 92 -0.16 0.28 -11.50
CA LEU A 92 -1.47 0.25 -10.83
C LEU A 92 -1.55 1.27 -9.69
N ALA A 93 -0.53 1.33 -8.85
CA ALA A 93 -0.47 2.28 -7.73
C ALA A 93 -0.49 3.73 -8.21
N LYS A 94 0.30 4.05 -9.25
CA LYS A 94 0.28 5.38 -9.89
C LYS A 94 -1.09 5.72 -10.45
N PHE A 95 -1.71 4.77 -11.14
CA PHE A 95 -3.06 4.96 -11.70
C PHE A 95 -4.07 5.30 -10.59
N LEU A 96 -4.08 4.54 -9.50
CA LEU A 96 -5.00 4.77 -8.38
C LEU A 96 -4.74 6.12 -7.70
N VAL A 97 -3.48 6.46 -7.42
CA VAL A 97 -3.15 7.77 -6.83
C VAL A 97 -3.53 8.91 -7.77
N GLN A 98 -3.25 8.78 -9.06
CA GLN A 98 -3.61 9.80 -10.04
C GLN A 98 -5.13 10.01 -10.12
N ARG A 99 -5.91 8.92 -10.05
CA ARG A 99 -7.39 8.96 -10.13
C ARG A 99 -8.02 9.70 -8.97
N PHE A 100 -7.49 9.56 -7.76
CA PHE A 100 -8.08 10.14 -6.54
C PHE A 100 -7.39 11.42 -6.06
N HIS A 101 -6.20 11.71 -6.55
CA HIS A 101 -5.45 12.92 -6.22
C HIS A 101 -4.98 13.64 -7.50
N SER A 102 -3.72 13.42 -7.93
CA SER A 102 -3.16 14.03 -9.13
C SER A 102 -1.97 13.23 -9.68
N GLN A 103 -1.59 13.54 -10.92
CA GLN A 103 -0.40 12.95 -11.52
C GLN A 103 0.89 13.32 -10.76
N ALA A 104 0.99 14.57 -10.29
CA ALA A 104 2.13 15.02 -9.50
C ALA A 104 2.23 14.25 -8.17
N ALA A 105 1.09 14.02 -7.48
CA ALA A 105 1.03 13.23 -6.26
C ALA A 105 1.40 11.75 -6.49
N ALA A 106 1.02 11.18 -7.64
CA ALA A 106 1.39 9.82 -8.01
C ALA A 106 2.90 9.67 -8.21
N GLN A 107 3.54 10.65 -8.86
CA GLN A 107 4.98 10.64 -9.04
C GLN A 107 5.72 10.82 -7.71
N ALA A 108 5.30 11.77 -6.88
CA ALA A 108 5.88 11.98 -5.55
C ALA A 108 5.78 10.73 -4.66
N ALA A 109 4.63 10.03 -4.69
CA ALA A 109 4.44 8.79 -3.94
C ALA A 109 5.35 7.65 -4.44
N GLU A 110 5.59 7.54 -5.75
CA GLU A 110 6.55 6.58 -6.32
C GLU A 110 7.98 6.91 -5.88
N ASP A 111 8.38 8.18 -5.97
CA ASP A 111 9.72 8.63 -5.61
C ASP A 111 10.00 8.38 -4.12
N GLU A 112 9.04 8.70 -3.24
CA GLU A 112 9.13 8.43 -1.81
C GLU A 112 9.20 6.92 -1.52
N PHE A 113 8.37 6.12 -2.19
CA PHE A 113 8.41 4.66 -2.06
C PHE A 113 9.76 4.07 -2.47
N ASN A 114 10.31 4.52 -3.60
CA ASN A 114 11.61 4.06 -4.07
C ASN A 114 12.73 4.47 -3.10
N ARG A 115 12.71 5.70 -2.61
CA ARG A 115 13.69 6.18 -1.63
C ARG A 115 13.70 5.31 -0.36
N ILE A 116 12.52 4.99 0.19
CA ILE A 116 12.40 4.24 1.44
C ILE A 116 12.72 2.76 1.23
N PHE A 117 12.12 2.11 0.23
CA PHE A 117 12.14 0.65 0.11
C PHE A 117 13.18 0.12 -0.88
N VAL A 118 13.67 0.92 -1.81
CA VAL A 118 14.69 0.51 -2.80
C VAL A 118 16.06 1.03 -2.40
N GLU A 119 16.17 2.31 -2.08
CA GLU A 119 17.41 2.98 -1.73
C GLU A 119 17.73 2.90 -0.23
N LYS A 120 16.78 2.33 0.57
CA LYS A 120 16.87 2.25 2.04
C LYS A 120 17.09 3.62 2.70
N GLY A 121 16.53 4.65 2.09
CA GLY A 121 16.57 6.01 2.63
C GLY A 121 15.65 6.18 3.84
N VAL A 122 15.82 7.29 4.51
CA VAL A 122 15.02 7.68 5.68
C VAL A 122 13.77 8.44 5.18
N PRO A 123 12.55 8.13 5.68
CA PRO A 123 11.35 8.91 5.37
C PRO A 123 11.47 10.38 5.79
N ASP A 124 10.88 11.30 5.00
CA ASP A 124 10.96 12.74 5.27
C ASP A 124 10.15 13.18 6.50
N ASP A 125 9.19 12.38 6.91
CA ASP A 125 8.25 12.68 8.01
C ASP A 125 8.63 12.05 9.34
N LEU A 126 9.88 11.60 9.50
CA LEU A 126 10.34 11.08 10.79
C LEU A 126 10.46 12.21 11.82
N PRO A 127 9.95 11.99 13.03
CA PRO A 127 10.14 12.95 14.12
C PRO A 127 11.64 13.05 14.49
N ILE A 128 12.17 14.25 14.44
CA ILE A 128 13.51 14.53 14.95
C ILE A 128 13.38 14.77 16.46
N ILE A 129 14.10 13.99 17.25
CA ILE A 129 14.12 14.13 18.71
C ILE A 129 15.52 14.57 19.13
N GLU A 130 15.62 15.75 19.74
CA GLU A 130 16.87 16.21 20.29
C GLU A 130 17.15 15.49 21.64
N LEU A 131 18.31 14.88 21.73
CA LEU A 131 18.76 14.19 22.94
C LEU A 131 19.79 15.05 23.67
N GLU A 132 19.72 15.07 25.01
CA GLU A 132 20.77 15.73 25.80
C GLU A 132 22.09 14.96 25.70
N PRO A 133 23.24 15.66 25.66
CA PRO A 133 24.56 15.02 25.47
C PRO A 133 24.93 13.97 26.53
N ALA A 134 24.28 13.98 27.67
CA ALA A 134 24.48 12.99 28.75
C ALA A 134 23.86 11.61 28.44
N THR A 135 23.01 11.49 27.43
CA THR A 135 22.25 10.28 27.12
C THR A 135 22.86 9.52 25.93
N LEU A 136 24.17 9.33 25.91
CA LEU A 136 24.87 8.67 24.79
C LEU A 136 24.84 7.13 24.82
N ASN A 137 24.13 6.50 25.77
CA ASN A 137 24.00 5.05 25.81
C ASN A 137 22.82 4.60 24.91
N PRO A 138 23.07 3.84 23.82
CA PRO A 138 22.01 3.39 22.91
C PRO A 138 20.85 2.66 23.58
N VAL A 139 21.14 1.87 24.61
CA VAL A 139 20.13 1.13 25.40
C VAL A 139 19.20 2.12 26.14
N GLN A 140 19.78 3.14 26.76
CA GLN A 140 19.00 4.15 27.47
C GLN A 140 18.16 4.99 26.52
N ILE A 141 18.69 5.33 25.35
CA ILE A 141 17.96 6.06 24.30
C ILE A 141 16.71 5.27 23.89
N LEU A 142 16.83 3.98 23.57
CA LEU A 142 15.69 3.16 23.18
C LEU A 142 14.62 3.04 24.26
N VAL A 143 15.02 2.96 25.54
CA VAL A 143 14.07 2.91 26.66
C VAL A 143 13.44 4.26 26.91
N GLN A 144 14.20 5.35 26.89
CA GLN A 144 13.70 6.73 27.11
C GLN A 144 12.71 7.14 26.02
N LEU A 145 12.95 6.77 24.77
CA LEU A 145 12.08 7.04 23.64
C LEU A 145 10.90 6.03 23.52
N GLN A 146 10.77 5.10 24.47
CA GLN A 146 9.74 4.06 24.52
C GLN A 146 9.75 3.10 23.32
N PHE A 147 10.88 2.97 22.61
CA PHE A 147 11.07 1.94 21.58
C PHE A 147 11.35 0.57 22.19
N ALA A 148 11.74 0.52 23.47
CA ALA A 148 11.89 -0.71 24.24
C ALA A 148 11.30 -0.50 25.66
N GLN A 149 10.65 -1.52 26.19
CA GLN A 149 10.07 -1.48 27.53
C GLN A 149 11.12 -1.79 28.65
N SER A 150 12.27 -2.35 28.27
CA SER A 150 13.33 -2.72 29.20
C SER A 150 14.72 -2.69 28.55
N ASN A 151 15.75 -2.61 29.38
CA ASN A 151 17.15 -2.70 28.92
C ASN A 151 17.44 -4.03 28.20
N SER A 152 16.81 -5.13 28.62
CA SER A 152 16.97 -6.45 27.97
C SER A 152 16.38 -6.46 26.56
N GLU A 153 15.24 -5.80 26.37
CA GLU A 153 14.60 -5.65 25.07
C GLU A 153 15.41 -4.74 24.15
N ALA A 154 15.88 -3.60 24.67
CA ALA A 154 16.75 -2.68 23.96
C ALA A 154 18.02 -3.39 23.44
N ASN A 155 18.68 -4.19 24.29
CA ASN A 155 19.85 -4.98 23.86
C ASN A 155 19.52 -5.98 22.74
N ARG A 156 18.34 -6.63 22.78
CA ARG A 156 17.90 -7.54 21.71
C ARG A 156 17.64 -6.79 20.39
N LEU A 157 17.02 -5.61 20.46
CA LEU A 157 16.81 -4.76 19.28
C LEU A 157 18.12 -4.32 18.65
N ILE A 158 19.09 -3.88 19.46
CA ILE A 158 20.41 -3.48 18.96
C ILE A 158 21.14 -4.68 18.33
N ALA A 159 21.13 -5.85 19.00
CA ALA A 159 21.75 -7.07 18.49
C ALA A 159 21.09 -7.56 17.17
N GLY A 160 19.78 -7.30 17.00
CA GLY A 160 19.01 -7.59 15.78
C GLY A 160 19.17 -6.55 14.67
N GLY A 161 20.03 -5.53 14.84
CA GLY A 161 20.21 -4.46 13.84
C GLY A 161 19.06 -3.44 13.80
N GLY A 162 18.24 -3.34 14.84
CA GLY A 162 17.13 -2.40 14.94
C GLY A 162 17.55 -0.95 15.26
N MET A 163 18.85 -0.67 15.40
CA MET A 163 19.39 0.67 15.59
C MET A 163 20.63 0.87 14.72
N SER A 164 20.71 2.00 14.04
CA SER A 164 21.88 2.46 13.29
C SER A 164 22.35 3.79 13.88
N ILE A 165 23.65 4.00 13.94
CA ILE A 165 24.29 5.25 14.34
C ILE A 165 25.20 5.65 13.17
N ASP A 166 24.95 6.85 12.63
CA ASP A 166 25.75 7.45 11.56
C ASP A 166 26.93 8.24 12.12
#